data_31be850852d1075ec970b8054d24fa7a
#
_entry.id   31be850852d1075ec970b8054d24fa7a
#
_cell.length_a   1.000
_cell.length_b   1.000
_cell.length_c   1.000
_cell.angle_alpha   90.00
_cell.angle_beta   90.00
_cell.angle_gamma   90.00
#
_symmetry.space_group_name_H-M   'P 1'
#
loop_
_entity.id
_entity.type
_entity.pdbx_description
1 polymer ?
#
loop_
_entity_poly.entity_id
_entity_poly.type
_entity_poly.pdbx_seq_one_letter_code
_entity_poly.pdbx_strand_id
1 'polypeptide(L)'
;MCIRDSKRSNQSSCINQRPLVKVGDTVARNEVIADGPSTDMGELALGRNIVVAFMPWNGYNYEDSILISERILRDDVYTSIHIEEYEVAARDTKLGPEEITRDIPNVGEEALRNLDEAGIVYIGAEVGPGDILVGKITPKGESPMTPEEKLLRAIFGEKASDVRDTSLRLPPGAYGTIVEVRVFNRHGVDKDERSLQIEREEIERLSRDRDDELEILERNFYARLRQLILGKAAVKGPKLSLIHISEPT
;
A
#
# COMPACT_ATOMS: atom_id res chain seq x y z
N MET A 1 1.52 -11.26 -7.62
CA MET A 1 2.43 -10.53 -6.71
C MET A 1 1.61 -10.18 -5.48
N CYS A 2 1.99 -10.62 -4.29
CA CYS A 2 1.20 -10.34 -3.11
C CYS A 2 1.53 -8.91 -2.65
N ILE A 3 0.57 -7.99 -2.77
CA ILE A 3 0.74 -6.56 -2.39
C ILE A 3 1.11 -6.41 -0.91
N ARG A 4 0.72 -7.39 -0.07
CA ARG A 4 1.02 -7.42 1.36
C ARG A 4 2.51 -7.54 1.72
N ASP A 5 3.28 -8.16 0.85
CA ASP A 5 4.69 -8.49 1.13
C ASP A 5 5.65 -7.43 0.58
N SER A 6 5.12 -6.44 -0.15
CA SER A 6 5.90 -5.37 -0.73
C SER A 6 5.97 -4.18 0.22
N LYS A 7 7.18 -3.76 0.58
CA LYS A 7 7.44 -2.62 1.45
C LYS A 7 8.23 -1.56 0.68
N ARG A 8 7.93 -0.29 0.94
CA ARG A 8 8.70 0.84 0.40
C ARG A 8 10.06 0.94 1.10
N SER A 9 11.13 1.07 0.32
CA SER A 9 12.45 1.45 0.84
C SER A 9 12.58 2.97 0.95
N ASN A 10 13.66 3.46 1.58
CA ASN A 10 13.97 4.90 1.65
C ASN A 10 14.18 5.53 0.27
N GLN A 11 14.53 4.74 -0.74
CA GLN A 11 14.74 5.16 -2.13
C GLN A 11 13.51 4.92 -3.01
N SER A 12 12.33 4.73 -2.41
CA SER A 12 11.08 4.43 -3.12
C SER A 12 11.11 3.14 -3.95
N SER A 13 12.08 2.26 -3.73
CA SER A 13 12.14 0.95 -4.37
C SER A 13 11.24 -0.04 -3.64
N CYS A 14 10.70 -1.01 -4.38
CA CYS A 14 9.92 -2.10 -3.80
C CYS A 14 10.86 -3.11 -3.13
N ILE A 15 10.67 -3.34 -1.83
CA ILE A 15 11.31 -4.41 -1.08
C ILE A 15 10.33 -5.58 -1.04
N ASN A 16 10.71 -6.69 -1.68
CA ASN A 16 9.94 -7.92 -1.65
C ASN A 16 10.90 -9.09 -1.46
N GLN A 17 10.70 -9.86 -0.40
CA GLN A 17 11.51 -11.05 -0.12
C GLN A 17 10.82 -12.29 -0.69
N ARG A 18 11.59 -13.10 -1.43
CA ARG A 18 11.11 -14.33 -2.06
C ARG A 18 11.68 -15.54 -1.32
N PRO A 19 10.85 -16.42 -0.73
CA PRO A 19 11.34 -17.63 -0.11
C PRO A 19 11.93 -18.57 -1.17
N LEU A 20 13.10 -19.15 -0.87
CA LEU A 20 13.77 -20.18 -1.69
C LEU A 20 13.36 -21.58 -1.25
N VAL A 21 12.88 -21.73 -0.03
CA VAL A 21 12.53 -22.98 0.59
C VAL A 21 11.01 -23.18 0.65
N LYS A 22 10.59 -24.43 0.68
CA LYS A 22 9.18 -24.83 0.83
C LYS A 22 8.94 -25.42 2.20
N VAL A 23 7.67 -25.49 2.59
CA VAL A 23 7.27 -26.16 3.84
C VAL A 23 7.63 -27.65 3.79
N GLY A 24 8.43 -28.11 4.73
CA GLY A 24 8.92 -29.49 4.82
C GLY A 24 10.38 -29.70 4.37
N ASP A 25 11.00 -28.69 3.77
CA ASP A 25 12.42 -28.76 3.41
C ASP A 25 13.31 -28.79 4.65
N THR A 26 14.41 -29.54 4.57
CA THR A 26 15.43 -29.57 5.61
C THR A 26 16.44 -28.47 5.37
N VAL A 27 16.59 -27.57 6.32
CA VAL A 27 17.48 -26.39 6.22
C VAL A 27 18.71 -26.57 7.12
N ALA A 28 19.87 -26.33 6.57
CA ALA A 28 21.13 -26.38 7.31
C ALA A 28 21.39 -25.04 8.03
N ARG A 29 22.35 -25.06 8.96
CA ARG A 29 22.76 -23.82 9.65
C ARG A 29 23.46 -22.88 8.66
N ASN A 30 23.06 -21.60 8.64
CA ASN A 30 23.53 -20.54 7.73
C ASN A 30 23.16 -20.73 6.25
N GLU A 31 22.20 -21.59 5.95
CA GLU A 31 21.63 -21.69 4.62
C GLU A 31 20.72 -20.51 4.33
N VAL A 32 20.74 -20.01 3.08
CA VAL A 32 19.88 -18.91 2.66
C VAL A 32 18.48 -19.45 2.41
N ILE A 33 17.49 -18.89 3.12
CA ILE A 33 16.09 -19.33 3.04
C ILE A 33 15.20 -18.39 2.22
N ALA A 34 15.64 -17.16 1.99
CA ALA A 34 14.92 -16.19 1.19
C ALA A 34 15.86 -15.22 0.50
N ASP A 35 15.50 -14.80 -0.69
CA ASP A 35 16.18 -13.75 -1.43
C ASP A 35 15.48 -12.40 -1.22
N GLY A 36 16.28 -11.36 -0.99
CA GLY A 36 15.83 -9.99 -0.92
C GLY A 36 15.88 -9.27 -2.27
N PRO A 37 15.66 -7.97 -2.29
CA PRO A 37 15.83 -7.18 -3.50
C PRO A 37 17.28 -7.25 -4.00
N SER A 38 17.43 -7.33 -5.32
CA SER A 38 18.74 -7.44 -5.99
C SER A 38 19.60 -8.64 -5.56
N THR A 39 18.97 -9.73 -5.16
CA THR A 39 19.63 -11.00 -4.87
C THR A 39 19.01 -12.14 -5.69
N ASP A 40 19.83 -13.15 -6.00
CA ASP A 40 19.41 -14.35 -6.70
C ASP A 40 20.18 -15.55 -6.14
N MET A 41 19.49 -16.54 -5.60
CA MET A 41 20.06 -17.73 -4.94
C MET A 41 21.07 -17.39 -3.83
N GLY A 42 20.84 -16.34 -3.09
CA GLY A 42 21.70 -15.87 -2.01
C GLY A 42 22.89 -15.01 -2.45
N GLU A 43 23.07 -14.80 -3.75
CA GLU A 43 24.16 -13.98 -4.30
C GLU A 43 23.63 -12.62 -4.76
N LEU A 44 24.52 -11.61 -4.79
CA LEU A 44 24.18 -10.26 -5.25
C LEU A 44 23.95 -10.26 -6.77
N ALA A 45 22.75 -9.84 -7.19
CA ALA A 45 22.31 -9.76 -8.57
C ALA A 45 21.73 -8.37 -8.85
N LEU A 46 22.59 -7.39 -9.10
CA LEU A 46 22.19 -5.99 -9.34
C LEU A 46 21.59 -5.73 -10.73
N GLY A 47 21.66 -6.70 -11.62
CA GLY A 47 21.16 -6.59 -12.98
C GLY A 47 21.11 -7.94 -13.69
N ARG A 48 21.02 -7.91 -15.00
CA ARG A 48 20.98 -9.10 -15.86
C ARG A 48 22.05 -9.01 -16.94
N ASN A 49 22.68 -10.14 -17.23
CA ASN A 49 23.59 -10.25 -18.37
C ASN A 49 22.78 -10.42 -19.65
N ILE A 50 23.05 -9.56 -20.62
CA ILE A 50 22.36 -9.54 -21.91
C ILE A 50 23.37 -9.63 -23.02
N VAL A 51 23.03 -10.35 -24.09
CA VAL A 51 23.82 -10.40 -25.32
C VAL A 51 23.62 -9.09 -26.06
N VAL A 52 24.73 -8.41 -26.39
CA VAL A 52 24.76 -7.13 -27.08
C VAL A 52 25.49 -7.28 -28.43
N ALA A 53 24.90 -6.72 -29.48
CA ALA A 53 25.54 -6.60 -30.77
C ALA A 53 25.93 -5.14 -31.03
N PHE A 54 27.22 -4.90 -31.33
CA PHE A 54 27.72 -3.57 -31.71
C PHE A 54 27.74 -3.47 -33.23
N MET A 55 26.66 -2.94 -33.79
CA MET A 55 26.52 -2.81 -35.23
C MET A 55 25.53 -1.68 -35.57
N PRO A 56 25.69 -0.98 -36.72
CA PRO A 56 24.67 -0.08 -37.20
C PRO A 56 23.43 -0.87 -37.67
N TRP A 57 22.23 -0.35 -37.35
CA TRP A 57 20.96 -0.96 -37.71
C TRP A 57 20.03 0.06 -38.38
N ASN A 58 20.12 0.20 -39.69
CA ASN A 58 19.26 1.09 -40.47
C ASN A 58 19.07 2.53 -39.92
N GLY A 59 20.03 3.03 -39.16
CA GLY A 59 19.98 4.34 -38.52
C GLY A 59 19.12 4.43 -37.24
N TYR A 60 18.46 3.34 -36.84
CA TYR A 60 17.63 3.36 -35.62
C TYR A 60 18.43 3.39 -34.31
N ASN A 61 19.71 3.14 -34.36
CA ASN A 61 20.67 3.25 -33.25
C ASN A 61 21.64 4.41 -33.44
N TYR A 62 21.23 5.48 -34.14
CA TYR A 62 22.07 6.66 -34.35
C TYR A 62 22.27 7.43 -33.02
N GLU A 63 23.52 7.90 -32.79
CA GLU A 63 23.95 8.56 -31.55
C GLU A 63 23.73 7.69 -30.30
N ASP A 64 22.94 8.18 -29.32
CA ASP A 64 22.67 7.51 -28.04
C ASP A 64 21.45 6.57 -28.09
N SER A 65 20.89 6.35 -29.28
CA SER A 65 19.73 5.47 -29.45
C SER A 65 20.15 4.01 -29.36
N ILE A 66 19.38 3.21 -28.64
CA ILE A 66 19.61 1.77 -28.44
C ILE A 66 18.36 1.01 -28.87
N LEU A 67 18.55 -0.03 -29.68
CA LEU A 67 17.49 -0.98 -30.02
C LEU A 67 17.49 -2.09 -28.98
N ILE A 68 16.32 -2.43 -28.48
CA ILE A 68 16.15 -3.55 -27.57
C ILE A 68 15.24 -4.62 -28.19
N SER A 69 15.47 -5.87 -27.84
CA SER A 69 14.60 -6.97 -28.24
C SER A 69 13.29 -6.92 -27.48
N GLU A 70 12.18 -7.24 -28.17
CA GLU A 70 10.85 -7.37 -27.57
C GLU A 70 10.84 -8.38 -26.40
N ARG A 71 11.71 -9.39 -26.44
CA ARG A 71 11.86 -10.34 -25.34
C ARG A 71 12.21 -9.67 -24.01
N ILE A 72 13.05 -8.62 -24.02
CA ILE A 72 13.45 -7.88 -22.81
C ILE A 72 12.22 -7.24 -22.15
N LEU A 73 11.31 -6.72 -22.96
CA LEU A 73 10.07 -6.12 -22.49
C LEU A 73 9.10 -7.20 -21.97
N ARG A 74 8.91 -8.26 -22.75
CA ARG A 74 7.98 -9.34 -22.39
C ARG A 74 8.41 -10.11 -21.14
N ASP A 75 9.69 -10.32 -20.97
CA ASP A 75 10.24 -11.06 -19.82
C ASP A 75 10.56 -10.15 -18.61
N ASP A 76 10.18 -8.86 -18.66
CA ASP A 76 10.39 -7.85 -17.59
C ASP A 76 11.82 -7.79 -17.08
N VAL A 77 12.81 -7.92 -17.97
CA VAL A 77 14.23 -8.09 -17.59
C VAL A 77 14.78 -6.85 -16.89
N TYR A 78 14.36 -5.65 -17.34
CA TYR A 78 14.77 -4.36 -16.78
C TYR A 78 13.64 -3.61 -16.10
N THR A 79 12.57 -4.29 -15.75
CA THR A 79 11.42 -3.68 -15.09
C THR A 79 11.70 -3.48 -13.61
N SER A 80 11.46 -2.28 -13.12
CA SER A 80 11.54 -1.94 -11.70
C SER A 80 10.19 -1.45 -11.20
N ILE A 81 9.92 -1.70 -9.92
CA ILE A 81 8.70 -1.25 -9.24
C ILE A 81 9.12 -0.20 -8.22
N HIS A 82 8.49 0.95 -8.30
CA HIS A 82 8.67 2.04 -7.35
C HIS A 82 7.38 2.27 -6.57
N ILE A 83 7.50 2.49 -5.27
CA ILE A 83 6.39 2.81 -4.38
C ILE A 83 6.61 4.23 -3.88
N GLU A 84 5.72 5.13 -4.25
CA GLU A 84 5.75 6.52 -3.81
C GLU A 84 4.68 6.75 -2.75
N GLU A 85 4.96 7.63 -1.81
CA GLU A 85 4.07 7.98 -0.72
C GLU A 85 3.75 9.47 -0.81
N TYR A 86 2.45 9.77 -0.81
CA TYR A 86 1.93 11.12 -0.82
C TYR A 86 1.17 11.37 0.48
N GLU A 87 1.50 12.44 1.16
CA GLU A 87 0.91 12.82 2.43
C GLU A 87 0.19 14.16 2.30
N VAL A 88 -0.99 14.26 2.89
CA VAL A 88 -1.74 15.50 3.02
C VAL A 88 -2.33 15.60 4.42
N ALA A 89 -2.31 16.79 4.98
CA ALA A 89 -2.93 17.05 6.28
C ALA A 89 -3.94 18.20 6.16
N ALA A 90 -5.09 18.03 6.77
CA ALA A 90 -6.05 19.11 7.01
C ALA A 90 -5.67 19.81 8.32
N ARG A 91 -5.55 21.13 8.30
CA ARG A 91 -5.13 21.95 9.43
C ARG A 91 -6.15 23.03 9.73
N ASP A 92 -6.21 23.45 10.99
CA ASP A 92 -6.97 24.62 11.36
C ASP A 92 -6.25 25.89 10.89
N THR A 93 -6.93 26.69 10.08
CA THR A 93 -6.43 27.98 9.64
C THR A 93 -7.14 29.12 10.38
N LYS A 94 -6.59 30.32 10.33
CA LYS A 94 -7.23 31.52 10.93
C LYS A 94 -8.60 31.84 10.32
N LEU A 95 -8.88 31.32 9.14
CA LEU A 95 -10.12 31.57 8.39
C LEU A 95 -11.14 30.43 8.56
N GLY A 96 -10.76 29.35 9.21
CA GLY A 96 -11.56 28.16 9.45
C GLY A 96 -10.74 26.87 9.25
N PRO A 97 -11.27 25.73 9.64
CA PRO A 97 -10.61 24.45 9.42
C PRO A 97 -10.56 24.08 7.93
N GLU A 98 -9.47 23.48 7.50
CA GLU A 98 -9.42 22.79 6.21
C GLU A 98 -10.24 21.50 6.31
N GLU A 99 -10.89 21.13 5.23
CA GLU A 99 -11.75 19.96 5.19
C GLU A 99 -11.36 19.03 4.05
N ILE A 100 -11.34 17.72 4.34
CA ILE A 100 -11.17 16.68 3.30
C ILE A 100 -12.56 16.27 2.85
N THR A 101 -12.87 16.49 1.57
CA THR A 101 -14.20 16.25 1.03
C THR A 101 -14.12 15.97 -0.48
N ARG A 102 -15.14 15.28 -0.98
CA ARG A 102 -15.36 15.09 -2.42
C ARG A 102 -15.98 16.34 -3.07
N ASP A 103 -16.65 17.19 -2.30
CA ASP A 103 -17.33 18.40 -2.78
C ASP A 103 -16.31 19.52 -3.03
N ILE A 104 -15.62 19.43 -4.19
CA ILE A 104 -14.58 20.36 -4.60
C ILE A 104 -15.15 21.33 -5.62
N PRO A 105 -15.05 22.66 -5.40
CA PRO A 105 -15.57 23.64 -6.35
C PRO A 105 -14.84 23.59 -7.68
N ASN A 106 -15.59 23.78 -8.79
CA ASN A 106 -15.07 23.88 -10.16
C ASN A 106 -14.36 22.63 -10.68
N VAL A 107 -14.66 21.44 -10.13
CA VAL A 107 -14.14 20.16 -10.60
C VAL A 107 -15.29 19.32 -11.16
N GLY A 108 -15.11 18.78 -12.36
CA GLY A 108 -16.10 17.91 -13.00
C GLY A 108 -16.15 16.53 -12.36
N GLU A 109 -17.29 15.85 -12.45
CA GLU A 109 -17.50 14.51 -11.89
C GLU A 109 -16.52 13.45 -12.43
N GLU A 110 -16.04 13.61 -13.65
CA GLU A 110 -15.08 12.71 -14.26
C GLU A 110 -13.74 12.69 -13.49
N ALA A 111 -13.29 13.85 -13.01
CA ALA A 111 -12.08 13.95 -12.17
C ALA A 111 -12.28 13.43 -10.75
N LEU A 112 -13.54 13.28 -10.31
CA LEU A 112 -13.90 12.77 -8.99
C LEU A 112 -14.23 11.27 -8.98
N ARG A 113 -14.18 10.60 -10.13
CA ARG A 113 -14.59 9.20 -10.29
C ARG A 113 -13.81 8.22 -9.41
N ASN A 114 -12.53 8.53 -9.14
CA ASN A 114 -11.63 7.69 -8.36
C ASN A 114 -11.69 7.99 -6.85
N LEU A 115 -12.51 8.97 -6.43
CA LEU A 115 -12.68 9.35 -5.04
C LEU A 115 -13.92 8.69 -4.44
N ASP A 116 -13.80 8.29 -3.18
CA ASP A 116 -14.93 7.86 -2.37
C ASP A 116 -15.77 9.05 -1.87
N GLU A 117 -16.79 8.79 -1.06
CA GLU A 117 -17.67 9.82 -0.51
C GLU A 117 -16.93 10.78 0.44
N ALA A 118 -15.86 10.31 1.09
CA ALA A 118 -15.01 11.13 1.95
C ALA A 118 -13.99 11.99 1.18
N GLY A 119 -13.92 11.85 -0.15
CA GLY A 119 -12.95 12.56 -0.98
C GLY A 119 -11.56 11.95 -1.01
N ILE A 120 -11.43 10.67 -0.69
CA ILE A 120 -10.17 9.93 -0.71
C ILE A 120 -10.21 8.90 -1.83
N VAL A 121 -9.08 8.74 -2.54
CA VAL A 121 -8.97 7.75 -3.61
C VAL A 121 -9.11 6.32 -3.07
N TYR A 122 -9.82 5.44 -3.80
CA TYR A 122 -9.98 4.06 -3.39
C TYR A 122 -8.76 3.19 -3.76
N ILE A 123 -8.51 2.15 -2.96
CA ILE A 123 -7.43 1.19 -3.20
C ILE A 123 -7.70 0.41 -4.49
N GLY A 124 -6.68 0.29 -5.35
CA GLY A 124 -6.79 -0.36 -6.66
C GLY A 124 -7.12 0.61 -7.80
N ALA A 125 -7.36 1.89 -7.53
CA ALA A 125 -7.57 2.89 -8.57
C ALA A 125 -6.31 3.09 -9.41
N GLU A 126 -6.48 3.12 -10.73
CA GLU A 126 -5.43 3.55 -11.65
C GLU A 126 -5.49 5.08 -11.77
N VAL A 127 -4.37 5.73 -11.48
CA VAL A 127 -4.26 7.17 -11.44
C VAL A 127 -3.19 7.68 -12.40
N GLY A 128 -3.47 8.80 -13.02
CA GLY A 128 -2.60 9.48 -13.98
C GLY A 128 -2.25 10.91 -13.53
N PRO A 129 -1.39 11.58 -14.29
CA PRO A 129 -0.95 12.93 -14.00
C PRO A 129 -2.11 13.91 -13.86
N GLY A 130 -2.17 14.63 -12.75
CA GLY A 130 -3.22 15.61 -12.47
C GLY A 130 -4.48 15.05 -11.81
N ASP A 131 -4.63 13.72 -11.70
CA ASP A 131 -5.73 13.11 -10.98
C ASP A 131 -5.68 13.48 -9.50
N ILE A 132 -6.85 13.62 -8.89
CA ILE A 132 -7.00 13.98 -7.49
C ILE A 132 -6.85 12.70 -6.67
N LEU A 133 -5.90 12.70 -5.74
CA LEU A 133 -5.70 11.61 -4.77
C LEU A 133 -6.52 11.84 -3.50
N VAL A 134 -6.55 13.09 -3.02
CA VAL A 134 -7.32 13.49 -1.84
C VAL A 134 -7.92 14.87 -2.12
N GLY A 135 -9.24 14.95 -2.05
CA GLY A 135 -9.97 16.21 -2.17
C GLY A 135 -9.85 17.02 -0.89
N LYS A 136 -9.28 18.21 -0.96
CA LYS A 136 -9.14 19.12 0.16
C LYS A 136 -9.56 20.53 -0.23
N ILE A 137 -10.33 21.16 0.63
CA ILE A 137 -10.75 22.54 0.50
C ILE A 137 -10.23 23.38 1.67
N THR A 138 -9.82 24.59 1.36
CA THR A 138 -9.35 25.56 2.36
C THR A 138 -10.28 26.77 2.34
N PRO A 139 -10.79 27.24 3.50
CA PRO A 139 -11.59 28.46 3.57
C PRO A 139 -10.83 29.68 3.00
N LYS A 140 -11.51 30.46 2.18
CA LYS A 140 -11.00 31.69 1.59
C LYS A 140 -11.38 32.88 2.48
N GLY A 141 -10.41 33.76 2.74
CA GLY A 141 -10.70 35.00 3.47
C GLY A 141 -11.66 35.91 2.70
N GLU A 142 -12.37 36.75 3.44
CA GLU A 142 -13.24 37.78 2.87
C GLU A 142 -12.45 38.68 1.93
N SER A 143 -12.51 38.43 0.64
CA SER A 143 -12.09 39.38 -0.38
C SER A 143 -13.31 40.21 -0.79
N PRO A 144 -13.16 41.51 -1.07
CA PRO A 144 -14.27 42.30 -1.58
C PRO A 144 -14.76 41.69 -2.90
N MET A 145 -15.96 41.13 -2.85
CA MET A 145 -16.57 40.49 -4.01
C MET A 145 -16.90 41.49 -5.09
N THR A 146 -16.54 41.17 -6.31
CA THR A 146 -17.02 41.88 -7.50
C THR A 146 -18.53 41.69 -7.67
N PRO A 147 -19.26 42.61 -8.32
CA PRO A 147 -20.70 42.45 -8.59
C PRO A 147 -21.01 41.15 -9.34
N GLU A 148 -20.11 40.69 -10.20
CA GLU A 148 -20.23 39.48 -11.01
C GLU A 148 -20.11 38.22 -10.12
N GLU A 149 -19.18 38.20 -9.14
CA GLU A 149 -19.06 37.12 -8.17
C GLU A 149 -20.29 37.01 -7.27
N LYS A 150 -20.90 38.14 -6.89
CA LYS A 150 -22.20 38.15 -6.15
C LYS A 150 -23.32 37.53 -6.95
N LEU A 151 -23.35 37.75 -8.26
CA LEU A 151 -24.35 37.18 -9.16
C LEU A 151 -24.15 35.68 -9.35
N LEU A 152 -22.90 35.23 -9.51
CA LEU A 152 -22.55 33.81 -9.57
C LEU A 152 -22.89 33.08 -8.26
N ARG A 153 -22.67 33.69 -7.11
CA ARG A 153 -23.06 33.17 -5.81
C ARG A 153 -24.57 32.98 -5.68
N ALA A 154 -25.35 33.93 -6.20
CA ALA A 154 -26.81 33.84 -6.20
C ALA A 154 -27.35 32.72 -7.08
N ILE A 155 -26.65 32.38 -8.17
CA ILE A 155 -27.05 31.35 -9.13
C ILE A 155 -26.58 29.96 -8.73
N PHE A 156 -25.33 29.80 -8.26
CA PHE A 156 -24.68 28.51 -8.00
C PHE A 156 -24.60 28.13 -6.51
N GLY A 157 -25.12 28.97 -5.61
CA GLY A 157 -25.13 28.72 -4.16
C GLY A 157 -23.87 29.20 -3.42
N GLU A 158 -23.98 29.26 -2.11
CA GLU A 158 -22.99 29.92 -1.23
C GLU A 158 -21.63 29.20 -1.18
N LYS A 159 -21.61 27.88 -1.34
CA LYS A 159 -20.40 27.05 -1.12
C LYS A 159 -19.27 27.29 -2.14
N ALA A 160 -19.58 27.64 -3.39
CA ALA A 160 -18.59 27.72 -4.45
C ALA A 160 -17.63 28.92 -4.36
N SER A 161 -17.93 29.94 -3.59
CA SER A 161 -17.13 31.18 -3.52
C SER A 161 -16.27 31.32 -2.26
N ASP A 162 -16.55 30.56 -1.21
CA ASP A 162 -15.91 30.76 0.11
C ASP A 162 -14.75 29.78 0.38
N VAL A 163 -14.54 28.84 -0.52
CA VAL A 163 -13.47 27.82 -0.40
C VAL A 163 -12.56 27.79 -1.62
N ARG A 164 -11.32 27.42 -1.39
CA ARG A 164 -10.32 27.21 -2.45
C ARG A 164 -9.95 25.74 -2.52
N ASP A 165 -9.86 25.20 -3.74
CA ASP A 165 -9.32 23.86 -3.97
C ASP A 165 -7.82 23.81 -3.62
N THR A 166 -7.48 22.97 -2.66
CA THR A 166 -6.12 22.65 -2.23
C THR A 166 -5.88 21.15 -2.23
N SER A 167 -6.60 20.44 -3.09
CA SER A 167 -6.54 19.00 -3.22
C SER A 167 -5.15 18.50 -3.58
N LEU A 168 -4.81 17.33 -3.06
CA LEU A 168 -3.58 16.63 -3.44
C LEU A 168 -3.80 15.98 -4.80
N ARG A 169 -2.96 16.37 -5.76
CA ARG A 169 -2.99 15.85 -7.13
C ARG A 169 -1.71 15.09 -7.44
N LEU A 170 -1.83 14.08 -8.29
CA LEU A 170 -0.67 13.35 -8.78
C LEU A 170 0.22 14.26 -9.63
N PRO A 171 1.54 14.30 -9.38
CA PRO A 171 2.47 15.10 -10.16
C PRO A 171 2.52 14.72 -11.64
N PRO A 172 2.91 15.64 -12.53
CA PRO A 172 3.10 15.33 -13.93
C PRO A 172 4.21 14.27 -14.11
N GLY A 173 3.95 13.30 -14.99
CA GLY A 173 4.89 12.21 -15.29
C GLY A 173 4.77 10.99 -14.38
N ALA A 174 3.97 11.04 -13.31
CA ALA A 174 3.68 9.90 -12.46
C ALA A 174 2.42 9.17 -12.93
N TYR A 175 2.49 7.85 -12.96
CA TYR A 175 1.36 6.94 -13.23
C TYR A 175 1.46 5.77 -12.27
N GLY A 176 0.34 5.26 -11.83
CA GLY A 176 0.38 4.10 -10.97
C GLY A 176 -0.99 3.61 -10.51
N THR A 177 -0.95 2.60 -9.67
CA THR A 177 -2.12 2.04 -9.01
C THR A 177 -2.01 2.29 -7.51
N ILE A 178 -3.09 2.70 -6.89
CA ILE A 178 -3.14 2.93 -5.44
C ILE A 178 -3.10 1.58 -4.73
N VAL A 179 -2.08 1.39 -3.92
CA VAL A 179 -1.84 0.13 -3.19
C VAL A 179 -2.39 0.19 -1.78
N GLU A 180 -2.22 1.32 -1.11
CA GLU A 180 -2.61 1.50 0.29
C GLU A 180 -3.08 2.93 0.54
N VAL A 181 -4.06 3.08 1.42
CA VAL A 181 -4.55 4.35 1.91
C VAL A 181 -4.62 4.28 3.43
N ARG A 182 -4.05 5.27 4.11
CA ARG A 182 -4.09 5.40 5.56
C ARG A 182 -4.69 6.73 5.96
N VAL A 183 -5.58 6.71 6.94
CA VAL A 183 -6.20 7.90 7.50
C VAL A 183 -5.87 7.98 8.98
N PHE A 184 -5.33 9.12 9.41
CA PHE A 184 -4.95 9.37 10.80
C PHE A 184 -5.70 10.57 11.33
N ASN A 185 -6.37 10.41 12.46
CA ASN A 185 -7.05 11.49 13.16
C ASN A 185 -6.30 11.84 14.44
N ARG A 186 -6.32 13.12 14.84
CA ARG A 186 -5.75 13.57 16.12
C ARG A 186 -6.63 13.08 17.29
N HIS A 187 -6.00 12.83 18.44
CA HIS A 187 -6.72 12.56 19.67
C HIS A 187 -7.67 13.72 20.02
N GLY A 188 -8.93 13.38 20.32
CA GLY A 188 -9.95 14.36 20.72
C GLY A 188 -10.75 14.98 19.58
N VAL A 189 -10.52 14.58 18.33
CA VAL A 189 -11.35 14.92 17.18
C VAL A 189 -12.30 13.75 16.90
N ASP A 190 -13.57 14.05 16.63
CA ASP A 190 -14.52 13.04 16.21
C ASP A 190 -14.03 12.41 14.90
N LYS A 191 -14.12 11.08 14.87
CA LYS A 191 -13.68 10.32 13.69
C LYS A 191 -14.82 10.26 12.69
N ASP A 192 -14.49 10.54 11.44
CA ASP A 192 -15.40 10.36 10.32
C ASP A 192 -15.77 8.89 10.16
N GLU A 193 -16.94 8.62 9.61
CA GLU A 193 -17.45 7.25 9.37
C GLU A 193 -16.46 6.44 8.51
N ARG A 194 -15.81 7.09 7.55
CA ARG A 194 -14.78 6.47 6.70
C ARG A 194 -13.53 6.08 7.49
N SER A 195 -13.06 6.93 8.38
CA SER A 195 -11.94 6.62 9.28
C SER A 195 -12.23 5.41 10.16
N LEU A 196 -13.46 5.33 10.68
CA LEU A 196 -13.92 4.20 11.49
C LEU A 196 -14.01 2.91 10.66
N GLN A 197 -14.42 3.01 9.40
CA GLN A 197 -14.46 1.86 8.50
C GLN A 197 -13.05 1.33 8.20
N ILE A 198 -12.12 2.21 7.85
CA ILE A 198 -10.71 1.84 7.59
C ILE A 198 -10.08 1.18 8.84
N GLU A 199 -10.30 1.76 10.03
CA GLU A 199 -9.82 1.17 11.28
C GLU A 199 -10.41 -0.22 11.54
N ARG A 200 -11.71 -0.42 11.30
CA ARG A 200 -12.35 -1.73 11.46
C ARG A 200 -11.75 -2.77 10.52
N GLU A 201 -11.56 -2.41 9.26
CA GLU A 201 -10.96 -3.29 8.25
C GLU A 201 -9.51 -3.66 8.64
N GLU A 202 -8.75 -2.70 9.16
CA GLU A 202 -7.38 -2.94 9.62
C GLU A 202 -7.34 -3.83 10.86
N ILE A 203 -8.19 -3.58 11.84
CA ILE A 203 -8.32 -4.41 13.04
C ILE A 203 -8.71 -5.84 12.67
N GLU A 204 -9.67 -6.01 11.74
CA GLU A 204 -10.10 -7.34 11.29
C GLU A 204 -8.97 -8.08 10.57
N ARG A 205 -8.19 -7.39 9.73
CA ARG A 205 -7.01 -7.95 9.06
C ARG A 205 -5.97 -8.40 10.07
N LEU A 206 -5.58 -7.52 11.01
CA LEU A 206 -4.60 -7.83 12.04
C LEU A 206 -5.06 -8.95 12.98
N SER A 207 -6.38 -9.03 13.25
CA SER A 207 -6.95 -10.12 14.05
C SER A 207 -6.82 -11.46 13.32
N ARG A 208 -7.11 -11.51 12.01
CA ARG A 208 -6.90 -12.74 11.21
C ARG A 208 -5.43 -13.13 11.17
N ASP A 209 -4.54 -12.17 10.90
CA ASP A 209 -3.10 -12.44 10.84
C ASP A 209 -2.60 -12.99 12.20
N ARG A 210 -3.06 -12.44 13.33
CA ARG A 210 -2.77 -12.94 14.68
C ARG A 210 -3.27 -14.37 14.89
N ASP A 211 -4.50 -14.65 14.47
CA ASP A 211 -5.12 -15.96 14.66
C ASP A 211 -4.40 -17.02 13.81
N ASP A 212 -4.02 -16.69 12.57
CA ASP A 212 -3.21 -17.54 11.70
C ASP A 212 -1.81 -17.82 12.30
N GLU A 213 -1.14 -16.79 12.83
CA GLU A 213 0.15 -16.95 13.51
C GLU A 213 0.03 -17.82 14.75
N LEU A 214 -1.02 -17.65 15.53
CA LEU A 214 -1.28 -18.43 16.75
C LEU A 214 -1.49 -19.91 16.40
N GLU A 215 -2.29 -20.20 15.36
CA GLU A 215 -2.51 -21.57 14.88
C GLU A 215 -1.19 -22.23 14.43
N ILE A 216 -0.38 -21.50 13.66
CA ILE A 216 0.94 -22.00 13.23
C ILE A 216 1.85 -22.30 14.43
N LEU A 217 1.91 -21.39 15.40
CA LEU A 217 2.70 -21.56 16.60
C LEU A 217 2.24 -22.74 17.45
N GLU A 218 0.93 -22.88 17.69
CA GLU A 218 0.36 -24.00 18.43
C GLU A 218 0.64 -25.33 17.73
N ARG A 219 0.39 -25.43 16.43
CA ARG A 219 0.66 -26.62 15.64
C ARG A 219 2.14 -27.02 15.73
N ASN A 220 3.05 -26.07 15.58
CA ASN A 220 4.48 -26.33 15.69
C ASN A 220 4.90 -26.72 17.11
N PHE A 221 4.34 -26.07 18.13
CA PHE A 221 4.59 -26.40 19.53
C PHE A 221 4.16 -27.82 19.87
N TYR A 222 2.93 -28.18 19.51
CA TYR A 222 2.42 -29.53 19.78
C TYR A 222 3.14 -30.61 18.97
N ALA A 223 3.50 -30.33 17.71
CA ALA A 223 4.30 -31.24 16.91
C ALA A 223 5.68 -31.51 17.54
N ARG A 224 6.34 -30.46 18.02
CA ARG A 224 7.63 -30.55 18.70
C ARG A 224 7.51 -31.25 20.06
N LEU A 225 6.48 -30.93 20.82
CA LEU A 225 6.18 -31.61 22.09
C LEU A 225 5.95 -33.11 21.88
N ARG A 226 5.16 -33.47 20.86
CA ARG A 226 4.92 -34.87 20.48
C ARG A 226 6.23 -35.58 20.14
N GLN A 227 7.11 -34.98 19.35
CA GLN A 227 8.41 -35.57 19.01
C GLN A 227 9.31 -35.79 20.25
N LEU A 228 9.25 -34.87 21.23
CA LEU A 228 10.06 -34.98 22.45
C LEU A 228 9.54 -36.06 23.43
N ILE A 229 8.23 -36.32 23.43
CA ILE A 229 7.58 -37.24 24.36
C ILE A 229 7.47 -38.65 23.78
N LEU A 230 7.30 -38.80 22.48
CA LEU A 230 7.06 -40.07 21.81
C LEU A 230 8.25 -41.01 22.05
N GLY A 231 7.95 -42.23 22.55
CA GLY A 231 8.98 -43.23 22.84
C GLY A 231 9.78 -43.06 24.17
N LYS A 232 9.41 -42.06 24.99
CA LYS A 232 10.03 -41.87 26.32
C LYS A 232 9.09 -42.30 27.42
N ALA A 233 9.64 -42.99 28.46
CA ALA A 233 8.89 -43.34 29.66
C ALA A 233 8.65 -42.07 30.52
N ALA A 234 7.38 -41.83 30.88
CA ALA A 234 7.03 -40.70 31.72
C ALA A 234 7.47 -40.98 33.18
N VAL A 235 8.29 -40.10 33.74
CA VAL A 235 8.74 -40.18 35.13
C VAL A 235 7.65 -39.64 36.09
N LYS A 236 6.91 -38.61 35.65
CA LYS A 236 5.80 -38.02 36.40
C LYS A 236 4.84 -37.34 35.44
N GLY A 237 3.56 -37.69 35.54
CA GLY A 237 2.50 -37.04 34.73
C GLY A 237 1.90 -35.83 35.46
N PRO A 238 1.25 -34.91 34.70
CA PRO A 238 0.45 -33.88 35.33
C PRO A 238 -0.71 -34.50 36.11
N LYS A 239 -1.08 -33.89 37.24
CA LYS A 239 -2.28 -34.28 37.99
C LYS A 239 -3.50 -33.85 37.19
N LEU A 240 -4.04 -34.73 36.36
CA LEU A 240 -5.30 -34.51 35.66
C LEU A 240 -6.46 -34.57 36.67
N SER A 241 -7.35 -33.59 36.61
CA SER A 241 -8.60 -33.60 37.33
C SER A 241 -9.46 -34.74 36.79
N LEU A 242 -10.22 -35.40 37.66
CA LEU A 242 -11.14 -36.51 37.31
C LEU A 242 -12.15 -36.19 36.24
N ILE A 243 -12.37 -34.91 35.97
CA ILE A 243 -13.29 -34.40 34.91
C ILE A 243 -12.74 -34.66 33.50
N HIS A 244 -11.42 -34.78 33.34
CA HIS A 244 -10.77 -35.00 32.03
C HIS A 244 -10.55 -36.49 31.69
N ILE A 245 -10.98 -37.42 32.54
CA ILE A 245 -10.80 -38.86 32.33
C ILE A 245 -12.03 -39.54 31.66
N SER A 246 -13.12 -38.78 31.48
CA SER A 246 -14.41 -39.34 31.03
C SER A 246 -14.72 -39.20 29.55
N GLU A 247 -13.83 -38.73 28.72
CA GLU A 247 -14.02 -38.72 27.27
C GLU A 247 -13.21 -39.89 26.64
N PRO A 248 -13.88 -40.93 26.11
CA PRO A 248 -13.22 -41.94 25.30
C PRO A 248 -12.84 -41.33 23.95
N THR A 249 -11.59 -41.45 23.59
CA THR A 249 -11.08 -41.18 22.24
C THR A 249 -11.75 -42.03 21.17
#